data_5274ac9c9c9a7227d3fefcaa093f77cb
#
_entry.id   5274ac9c9c9a7227d3fefcaa093f77cb
#
_cell.length_a   1.000
_cell.length_b   1.000
_cell.length_c   1.000
_cell.angle_alpha   90.00
_cell.angle_beta   90.00
_cell.angle_gamma   90.00
#
_symmetry.space_group_name_H-M   'P 1'
#
loop_
_entity.id
_entity.type
_entity.pdbx_description
1 polymer ?
#
loop_
_entity_poly.entity_id
_entity_poly.type
_entity_poly.pdbx_seq_one_letter_code
_entity_poly.pdbx_strand_id
1 'polypeptide(L)'
;MNHPAIARRSLLTAAGCALLRPAAASSGHERLQNKTYAADIIVIGFGAAGASAAIEAARAGSSVLILEKSPQKSHCSSTRMSSGIYLCPDRGISEEVLAQYIASTYLPDGGVSYREGKMDPDLTALARIWAKLGPQTYEWLHSLDPDFRQATSALFTTPRFMRLWEGYRPHLQGLIATYGRWKGFQHSTFGSPKLETSGGEALYACLNEGLRSASGISIRYAFQATELIADGDAVIGVRAVSENSEHQFLARQAVILTCGGFAFNRTMRASLLPASGNQFWAASSAPENTGDGINMALRAGAALIASCSYFDRFCALLPQKYNGIRLGVPLSCIGSPHSILVDNFGRRFTSESELRDQEQHYGFYQELLQFDPATLSFPRAPVWLIFDHALMLNGPLATLGEGSTVSGLTTWSEDNLEAVRKGWILTGETITELAQRIARHPDNASRLSAELLQKSITHFNRAAQSGFDEQFDRDPSTLEPIAQAPFYAMPVSIDVPHMGAGLKTDRNKQVLRWDNTPIEGLYAAGETAPVSQFVHDRGGHLSECLVFGRHVGRIAAAIPKRGRQ
;
A
#
# COMPACT_ATOMS: atom_id res chain seq x y z
N MET A 1 -24.40 17.95 -56.11
CA MET A 1 -25.75 17.66 -56.58
C MET A 1 -26.42 16.79 -55.53
N ASN A 2 -27.50 17.37 -54.98
CA ASN A 2 -28.60 16.75 -54.22
C ASN A 2 -28.33 15.87 -53.00
N HIS A 3 -28.43 16.50 -51.86
CA HIS A 3 -28.88 15.91 -50.61
C HIS A 3 -30.40 15.80 -50.58
N PRO A 4 -31.01 14.77 -49.99
CA PRO A 4 -32.39 14.86 -49.49
C PRO A 4 -32.43 15.04 -47.97
N ALA A 5 -33.21 16.04 -47.56
CA ALA A 5 -33.61 16.32 -46.21
C ALA A 5 -34.58 15.25 -45.68
N ILE A 6 -34.39 14.79 -44.44
CA ILE A 6 -35.38 13.97 -43.71
C ILE A 6 -36.10 14.84 -42.71
N ALA A 7 -37.41 14.94 -42.92
CA ALA A 7 -38.35 15.71 -42.09
C ALA A 7 -38.59 15.07 -40.72
N ARG A 8 -38.55 15.89 -39.67
CA ARG A 8 -39.08 15.58 -38.34
C ARG A 8 -40.60 15.53 -38.38
N ARG A 9 -41.21 14.44 -37.99
CA ARG A 9 -42.62 14.39 -37.57
C ARG A 9 -42.71 14.17 -36.08
N SER A 10 -43.22 15.18 -35.41
CA SER A 10 -43.66 15.14 -33.99
C SER A 10 -44.98 14.37 -33.94
N LEU A 11 -45.06 13.40 -33.05
CA LEU A 11 -46.34 12.79 -32.62
C LEU A 11 -46.47 13.05 -31.10
N LEU A 12 -47.33 14.03 -30.79
CA LEU A 12 -47.88 14.23 -29.48
C LEU A 12 -49.06 13.26 -29.31
N THR A 13 -48.96 12.34 -28.36
CA THR A 13 -50.10 11.63 -27.80
C THR A 13 -50.27 12.02 -26.35
N ALA A 14 -51.36 12.73 -26.11
CA ALA A 14 -51.85 13.05 -24.76
C ALA A 14 -52.41 11.77 -24.13
N ALA A 15 -51.88 11.37 -22.97
CA ALA A 15 -52.49 10.38 -22.11
C ALA A 15 -52.74 11.03 -20.74
N GLY A 16 -53.95 10.93 -20.27
CA GLY A 16 -54.52 11.65 -19.14
C GLY A 16 -53.85 11.33 -17.81
N CYS A 17 -53.57 12.39 -17.04
CA CYS A 17 -53.25 12.34 -15.64
C CYS A 17 -54.47 11.96 -14.79
N ALA A 18 -54.53 10.73 -14.33
CA ALA A 18 -55.34 10.37 -13.20
C ALA A 18 -54.64 10.79 -11.90
N LEU A 19 -55.17 11.75 -11.19
CA LEU A 19 -54.73 12.18 -9.89
C LEU A 19 -54.98 11.07 -8.85
N LEU A 20 -53.96 10.28 -8.56
CA LEU A 20 -53.89 9.45 -7.37
C LEU A 20 -53.42 10.33 -6.21
N ARG A 21 -54.33 10.59 -5.25
CA ARG A 21 -53.99 11.17 -3.95
C ARG A 21 -53.01 10.21 -3.24
N PRO A 22 -51.83 10.67 -2.76
CA PRO A 22 -51.01 9.85 -1.90
C PRO A 22 -51.76 9.72 -0.55
N ALA A 23 -52.01 8.47 -0.14
CA ALA A 23 -52.35 8.16 1.23
C ALA A 23 -51.19 8.64 2.12
N ALA A 24 -51.49 9.45 3.12
CA ALA A 24 -50.53 9.87 4.13
C ALA A 24 -50.09 8.62 4.92
N ALA A 25 -48.97 8.01 4.49
CA ALA A 25 -48.23 7.13 5.34
C ALA A 25 -47.56 8.00 6.41
N SER A 26 -48.08 7.92 7.63
CA SER A 26 -47.38 8.42 8.81
C SER A 26 -46.08 7.61 8.98
N SER A 27 -45.02 8.00 8.30
CA SER A 27 -43.68 7.54 8.61
C SER A 27 -43.30 8.19 9.94
N GLY A 28 -43.47 7.46 11.02
CA GLY A 28 -42.75 7.71 12.25
C GLY A 28 -41.26 7.58 11.96
N HIS A 29 -40.66 8.65 11.47
CA HIS A 29 -39.23 8.83 11.55
C HIS A 29 -38.94 9.01 13.05
N GLU A 30 -38.62 7.92 13.75
CA GLU A 30 -37.84 8.04 14.96
C GLU A 30 -36.65 8.91 14.59
N ARG A 31 -36.61 10.13 15.15
CA ARG A 31 -35.44 10.99 15.09
C ARG A 31 -34.30 10.18 15.73
N LEU A 32 -33.43 9.58 14.91
CA LEU A 32 -32.19 8.99 15.34
C LEU A 32 -31.53 10.03 16.25
N GLN A 33 -31.38 9.69 17.54
CA GLN A 33 -30.78 10.62 18.50
C GLN A 33 -29.32 10.81 18.12
N ASN A 34 -29.00 11.96 17.52
CA ASN A 34 -27.63 12.40 17.26
C ASN A 34 -26.91 12.56 18.61
N LYS A 35 -26.09 11.57 18.99
CA LYS A 35 -25.28 11.66 20.20
C LYS A 35 -24.01 12.45 19.91
N THR A 36 -23.75 13.47 20.72
CA THR A 36 -22.51 14.25 20.68
C THR A 36 -21.56 13.74 21.76
N TYR A 37 -20.33 13.50 21.35
CA TYR A 37 -19.24 13.08 22.22
C TYR A 37 -18.11 14.12 22.14
N ALA A 38 -17.29 14.26 23.20
CA ALA A 38 -16.17 15.19 23.20
C ALA A 38 -14.92 14.53 23.79
N ALA A 39 -13.78 14.85 23.18
CA ALA A 39 -12.44 14.51 23.65
C ALA A 39 -11.49 15.71 23.42
N ASP A 40 -10.29 15.66 23.94
CA ASP A 40 -9.28 16.67 23.58
C ASP A 40 -8.83 16.43 22.13
N ILE A 41 -8.50 15.19 21.81
CA ILE A 41 -8.04 14.79 20.48
C ILE A 41 -8.90 13.65 19.96
N ILE A 42 -9.27 13.74 18.69
CA ILE A 42 -9.92 12.66 17.96
C ILE A 42 -8.92 12.11 16.93
N VAL A 43 -8.67 10.80 17.00
CA VAL A 43 -7.82 10.08 16.04
C VAL A 43 -8.73 9.20 15.18
N ILE A 44 -8.60 9.28 13.86
CA ILE A 44 -9.41 8.50 12.93
C ILE A 44 -8.54 7.42 12.29
N GLY A 45 -8.85 6.16 12.59
CA GLY A 45 -8.12 4.98 12.16
C GLY A 45 -7.19 4.39 13.23
N PHE A 46 -7.29 3.07 13.42
CA PHE A 46 -6.48 2.31 14.35
C PHE A 46 -5.45 1.43 13.60
N GLY A 47 -4.49 2.10 12.97
CA GLY A 47 -3.23 1.51 12.50
C GLY A 47 -2.06 1.98 13.35
N ALA A 48 -0.82 1.70 12.90
CA ALA A 48 0.41 2.08 13.64
C ALA A 48 0.50 3.58 13.89
N ALA A 49 0.14 4.42 12.92
CA ALA A 49 0.19 5.87 13.07
C ALA A 49 -0.83 6.37 14.11
N GLY A 50 -2.08 5.87 14.05
CA GLY A 50 -3.14 6.27 14.97
C GLY A 50 -2.87 5.83 16.39
N ALA A 51 -2.43 4.59 16.59
CA ALA A 51 -2.05 4.09 17.90
C ALA A 51 -0.88 4.91 18.50
N SER A 52 0.15 5.18 17.70
CA SER A 52 1.32 5.97 18.14
C SER A 52 0.92 7.40 18.51
N ALA A 53 0.04 8.04 17.73
CA ALA A 53 -0.46 9.39 18.00
C ALA A 53 -1.28 9.42 19.30
N ALA A 54 -2.19 8.47 19.47
CA ALA A 54 -3.05 8.39 20.65
C ALA A 54 -2.25 8.17 21.93
N ILE A 55 -1.27 7.26 21.90
CA ILE A 55 -0.42 6.97 23.07
C ILE A 55 0.38 8.20 23.50
N GLU A 56 1.03 8.89 22.55
CA GLU A 56 1.84 10.06 22.89
C GLU A 56 0.99 11.26 23.32
N ALA A 57 -0.19 11.44 22.71
CA ALA A 57 -1.13 12.48 23.13
C ALA A 57 -1.65 12.22 24.56
N ALA A 58 -1.99 10.98 24.89
CA ALA A 58 -2.43 10.62 26.24
C ALA A 58 -1.31 10.73 27.28
N ARG A 59 -0.06 10.33 26.94
CA ARG A 59 1.11 10.54 27.78
C ARG A 59 1.36 12.03 28.09
N ALA A 60 0.98 12.91 27.16
CA ALA A 60 1.03 14.37 27.34
C ALA A 60 -0.18 14.95 28.10
N GLY A 61 -1.13 14.12 28.56
CA GLY A 61 -2.27 14.53 29.40
C GLY A 61 -3.55 14.89 28.64
N SER A 62 -3.64 14.61 27.35
CA SER A 62 -4.88 14.80 26.57
C SER A 62 -5.78 13.57 26.67
N SER A 63 -7.10 13.80 26.74
CA SER A 63 -8.09 12.73 26.50
C SER A 63 -8.19 12.43 25.00
N VAL A 64 -8.10 11.14 24.62
CA VAL A 64 -8.07 10.73 23.23
C VAL A 64 -9.21 9.77 22.93
N LEU A 65 -9.91 10.03 21.83
CA LEU A 65 -10.89 9.12 21.25
C LEU A 65 -10.42 8.63 19.88
N ILE A 66 -10.26 7.32 19.75
CA ILE A 66 -10.00 6.69 18.45
C ILE A 66 -11.32 6.23 17.83
N LEU A 67 -11.56 6.59 16.57
CA LEU A 67 -12.65 6.07 15.76
C LEU A 67 -12.09 5.10 14.74
N GLU A 68 -12.55 3.85 14.79
CA GLU A 68 -12.16 2.78 13.87
C GLU A 68 -13.40 2.25 13.14
N LYS A 69 -13.34 2.22 11.79
CA LYS A 69 -14.50 1.79 11.00
C LYS A 69 -14.76 0.29 11.03
N SER A 70 -13.71 -0.50 11.19
CA SER A 70 -13.85 -1.96 11.28
C SER A 70 -14.43 -2.37 12.62
N PRO A 71 -15.29 -3.41 12.67
CA PRO A 71 -15.69 -4.03 13.92
C PRO A 71 -14.46 -4.64 14.64
N GLN A 72 -14.45 -4.60 15.97
CA GLN A 72 -13.30 -5.07 16.76
C GLN A 72 -12.86 -6.50 16.45
N LYS A 73 -13.84 -7.40 16.24
CA LYS A 73 -13.58 -8.83 15.98
C LYS A 73 -12.97 -9.09 14.60
N SER A 74 -13.27 -8.24 13.63
CA SER A 74 -12.80 -8.33 12.25
C SER A 74 -11.84 -7.19 11.89
N HIS A 75 -11.29 -6.50 12.88
CA HIS A 75 -10.35 -5.42 12.63
C HIS A 75 -9.15 -5.91 11.81
N CYS A 76 -8.96 -5.29 10.66
CA CYS A 76 -7.93 -5.64 9.69
C CYS A 76 -7.29 -4.34 9.19
N SER A 77 -6.20 -3.92 9.84
CA SER A 77 -5.41 -2.78 9.38
C SER A 77 -4.21 -3.24 8.55
N SER A 78 -3.70 -2.37 7.67
CA SER A 78 -2.46 -2.64 6.93
C SER A 78 -1.29 -2.95 7.88
N THR A 79 -1.27 -2.38 9.08
CA THR A 79 -0.29 -2.71 10.12
C THR A 79 -0.33 -4.18 10.51
N ARG A 80 -1.52 -4.73 10.78
CA ARG A 80 -1.67 -6.15 11.13
C ARG A 80 -1.29 -7.08 9.99
N MET A 81 -1.64 -6.70 8.75
CA MET A 81 -1.39 -7.49 7.55
C MET A 81 0.05 -7.38 7.05
N SER A 82 0.81 -6.39 7.51
CA SER A 82 2.18 -6.17 7.06
C SER A 82 3.14 -7.24 7.56
N SER A 83 4.34 -7.28 6.98
CA SER A 83 5.46 -8.07 7.51
C SER A 83 5.94 -7.60 8.89
N GLY A 84 5.48 -6.44 9.35
CA GLY A 84 5.94 -5.84 10.59
C GLY A 84 7.38 -5.32 10.55
N ILE A 85 7.96 -5.19 9.36
CA ILE A 85 9.29 -4.61 9.19
C ILE A 85 9.20 -3.10 9.42
N TYR A 86 10.08 -2.56 10.25
CA TYR A 86 10.24 -1.13 10.47
C TYR A 86 11.72 -0.77 10.60
N LEU A 87 12.07 0.46 10.24
CA LEU A 87 13.42 0.97 10.37
C LEU A 87 13.66 1.45 11.80
N CYS A 88 14.72 0.95 12.40
CA CYS A 88 15.19 1.39 13.72
C CYS A 88 16.72 1.46 13.69
N PRO A 89 17.30 2.55 13.17
CA PRO A 89 18.75 2.71 13.05
C PRO A 89 19.45 2.65 14.42
N ASP A 90 20.72 2.24 14.40
CA ASP A 90 21.55 2.26 15.60
C ASP A 90 21.75 3.69 16.09
N ARG A 91 21.72 3.90 17.41
CA ARG A 91 21.93 5.21 18.05
C ARG A 91 23.31 5.81 17.82
N GLY A 92 24.29 5.01 17.42
CA GLY A 92 25.65 5.47 17.13
C GLY A 92 25.78 6.20 15.79
N ILE A 93 24.73 6.17 14.94
CA ILE A 93 24.73 6.87 13.66
C ILE A 93 24.30 8.32 13.91
N SER A 94 25.01 9.28 13.32
CA SER A 94 24.69 10.71 13.49
C SER A 94 23.31 11.05 12.92
N GLU A 95 22.59 11.96 13.58
CA GLU A 95 21.29 12.44 13.12
C GLU A 95 21.36 13.03 11.70
N GLU A 96 22.48 13.67 11.34
CA GLU A 96 22.66 14.26 10.01
C GLU A 96 22.72 13.16 8.92
N VAL A 97 23.46 12.08 9.14
CA VAL A 97 23.54 10.95 8.20
C VAL A 97 22.17 10.28 8.05
N LEU A 98 21.44 10.10 9.15
CA LEU A 98 20.09 9.56 9.12
C LEU A 98 19.10 10.48 8.38
N ALA A 99 19.21 11.80 8.57
CA ALA A 99 18.38 12.78 7.89
C ALA A 99 18.65 12.79 6.38
N GLN A 100 19.92 12.73 5.97
CA GLN A 100 20.29 12.61 4.55
C GLN A 100 19.75 11.34 3.92
N TYR A 101 19.86 10.21 4.63
CA TYR A 101 19.32 8.94 4.16
C TYR A 101 17.81 9.03 3.91
N ILE A 102 17.04 9.43 4.93
CA ILE A 102 15.57 9.44 4.78
C ILE A 102 15.12 10.50 3.78
N ALA A 103 15.80 11.66 3.72
CA ALA A 103 15.53 12.69 2.73
C ALA A 103 15.70 12.16 1.29
N SER A 104 16.62 11.21 1.07
CA SER A 104 16.82 10.59 -0.24
C SER A 104 15.63 9.74 -0.69
N THR A 105 14.73 9.36 0.22
CA THR A 105 13.50 8.61 -0.10
C THR A 105 12.32 9.53 -0.41
N TYR A 106 12.41 10.82 -0.12
CA TYR A 106 11.31 11.78 -0.26
C TYR A 106 11.14 12.29 -1.69
N LEU A 107 12.25 12.54 -2.39
CA LEU A 107 12.26 13.13 -3.72
C LEU A 107 13.08 12.27 -4.70
N PRO A 108 12.77 12.36 -6.02
CA PRO A 108 13.48 11.60 -7.06
C PRO A 108 14.89 12.12 -7.37
N ASP A 109 15.48 12.90 -6.51
CA ASP A 109 16.83 13.47 -6.63
C ASP A 109 17.87 12.78 -5.75
N GLY A 110 17.46 11.77 -5.01
CA GLY A 110 18.33 11.00 -4.14
C GLY A 110 18.97 11.81 -3.01
N GLY A 111 18.26 12.83 -2.51
CA GLY A 111 18.72 13.68 -1.43
C GLY A 111 19.74 14.75 -1.83
N VAL A 112 19.90 15.01 -3.12
CA VAL A 112 20.75 16.11 -3.61
C VAL A 112 20.23 17.44 -3.06
N SER A 113 18.94 17.73 -3.19
CA SER A 113 18.33 18.95 -2.67
C SER A 113 18.55 19.12 -1.16
N TYR A 114 18.53 18.03 -0.38
CA TYR A 114 18.83 18.07 1.05
C TYR A 114 20.27 18.49 1.30
N ARG A 115 21.24 17.84 0.65
CA ARG A 115 22.68 18.14 0.82
C ARG A 115 23.05 19.55 0.39
N GLU A 116 22.39 20.07 -0.62
CA GLU A 116 22.61 21.42 -1.14
C GLU A 116 21.80 22.51 -0.40
N GLY A 117 20.98 22.13 0.59
CA GLY A 117 20.12 23.05 1.32
C GLY A 117 18.98 23.64 0.47
N LYS A 118 18.60 22.98 -0.61
CA LYS A 118 17.54 23.40 -1.55
C LYS A 118 16.22 22.67 -1.35
N MET A 119 16.19 21.64 -0.49
CA MET A 119 14.98 20.91 -0.17
C MET A 119 13.98 21.82 0.54
N ASP A 120 12.68 21.57 0.31
CA ASP A 120 11.61 22.25 1.02
C ASP A 120 11.86 22.23 2.55
N PRO A 121 11.69 23.38 3.24
CA PRO A 121 12.00 23.49 4.67
C PRO A 121 11.21 22.53 5.55
N ASP A 122 9.98 22.17 5.19
CA ASP A 122 9.16 21.23 5.95
C ASP A 122 9.63 19.80 5.73
N LEU A 123 9.97 19.42 4.49
CA LEU A 123 10.57 18.10 4.20
C LEU A 123 11.93 17.94 4.91
N THR A 124 12.75 18.98 4.92
CA THR A 124 14.03 19.01 5.64
C THR A 124 13.81 18.79 7.15
N ALA A 125 12.82 19.46 7.73
CA ALA A 125 12.50 19.33 9.14
C ALA A 125 11.95 17.91 9.45
N LEU A 126 11.09 17.35 8.59
CA LEU A 126 10.56 16.00 8.74
C LEU A 126 11.68 14.96 8.66
N ALA A 127 12.67 15.12 7.79
CA ALA A 127 13.83 14.24 7.73
C ALA A 127 14.63 14.26 9.05
N ARG A 128 14.85 15.42 9.64
CA ARG A 128 15.51 15.57 10.96
C ARG A 128 14.68 15.00 12.09
N ILE A 129 13.36 15.18 12.08
CA ILE A 129 12.46 14.59 13.07
C ILE A 129 12.56 13.06 13.02
N TRP A 130 12.56 12.50 11.80
CA TRP A 130 12.73 11.06 11.62
C TRP A 130 14.09 10.58 12.14
N ALA A 131 15.17 11.28 11.78
CA ALA A 131 16.52 10.96 12.23
C ALA A 131 16.65 10.95 13.76
N LYS A 132 15.96 11.84 14.45
CA LYS A 132 15.92 11.94 15.90
C LYS A 132 15.07 10.84 16.56
N LEU A 133 13.89 10.55 16.03
CA LEU A 133 12.91 9.63 16.66
C LEU A 133 13.06 8.18 16.17
N GLY A 134 13.54 7.97 14.97
CA GLY A 134 13.70 6.64 14.37
C GLY A 134 14.54 5.68 15.25
N PRO A 135 15.75 6.08 15.68
CA PRO A 135 16.60 5.24 16.54
C PRO A 135 15.99 4.90 17.91
N GLN A 136 14.94 5.62 18.32
CA GLN A 136 14.27 5.40 19.61
C GLN A 136 13.06 4.45 19.48
N THR A 137 12.76 3.98 18.28
CA THR A 137 11.49 3.26 18.03
C THR A 137 11.39 1.95 18.78
N TYR A 138 12.48 1.17 18.86
CA TYR A 138 12.45 -0.09 19.60
C TYR A 138 12.18 0.12 21.10
N GLU A 139 12.92 1.02 21.72
CA GLU A 139 12.76 1.26 23.17
C GLU A 139 11.38 1.85 23.46
N TRP A 140 10.85 2.66 22.56
CA TRP A 140 9.49 3.16 22.69
C TRP A 140 8.48 2.00 22.65
N LEU A 141 8.57 1.07 21.67
CA LEU A 141 7.73 -0.12 21.59
C LEU A 141 7.91 -1.00 22.83
N HIS A 142 9.15 -1.26 23.25
CA HIS A 142 9.44 -2.04 24.44
C HIS A 142 8.89 -1.38 25.74
N SER A 143 8.77 -0.05 25.75
CA SER A 143 8.12 0.66 26.88
C SER A 143 6.58 0.48 26.90
N LEU A 144 5.98 0.07 25.81
CA LEU A 144 4.54 -0.24 25.73
C LEU A 144 4.26 -1.67 26.19
N ASP A 145 5.11 -2.59 25.79
CA ASP A 145 5.05 -4.00 26.16
C ASP A 145 6.47 -4.52 26.41
N PRO A 146 6.88 -4.75 27.67
CA PRO A 146 8.20 -5.27 27.99
C PRO A 146 8.50 -6.67 27.42
N ASP A 147 7.47 -7.39 27.02
CA ASP A 147 7.61 -8.69 26.36
C ASP A 147 7.84 -8.57 24.85
N PHE A 148 7.68 -7.37 24.27
CA PHE A 148 7.95 -7.13 22.85
C PHE A 148 9.42 -7.39 22.53
N ARG A 149 9.66 -8.11 21.43
CA ARG A 149 10.99 -8.44 20.91
C ARG A 149 11.10 -8.02 19.45
N GLN A 150 12.33 -7.89 19.01
CA GLN A 150 12.66 -7.65 17.60
C GLN A 150 13.87 -8.50 17.20
N ALA A 151 13.97 -8.76 15.92
CA ALA A 151 15.14 -9.39 15.32
C ALA A 151 15.60 -8.60 14.10
N THR A 152 16.88 -8.61 13.84
CA THR A 152 17.43 -8.04 12.60
C THR A 152 16.93 -8.88 11.42
N SER A 153 16.30 -8.24 10.43
CA SER A 153 15.89 -8.93 9.22
C SER A 153 17.11 -9.33 8.40
N ALA A 154 17.22 -10.63 8.09
CA ALA A 154 18.27 -11.13 7.20
C ALA A 154 18.21 -10.49 5.79
N LEU A 155 17.04 -10.00 5.37
CA LEU A 155 16.88 -9.32 4.08
C LEU A 155 17.75 -8.06 3.96
N PHE A 156 17.97 -7.34 5.05
CA PHE A 156 18.75 -6.10 5.05
C PHE A 156 20.27 -6.31 5.17
N THR A 157 20.69 -7.53 5.46
CA THR A 157 22.13 -7.86 5.58
C THR A 157 22.66 -8.59 4.35
N THR A 158 21.84 -8.83 3.34
CA THR A 158 22.29 -9.55 2.15
C THR A 158 23.11 -8.64 1.22
N PRO A 159 24.24 -9.14 0.66
CA PRO A 159 25.03 -8.40 -0.32
C PRO A 159 24.21 -7.97 -1.55
N ARG A 160 23.17 -8.73 -1.87
CA ARG A 160 22.25 -8.45 -2.97
C ARG A 160 21.43 -7.17 -2.74
N PHE A 161 20.83 -7.01 -1.57
CA PHE A 161 20.11 -5.79 -1.22
C PHE A 161 21.01 -4.56 -1.31
N MET A 162 22.21 -4.66 -0.75
CA MET A 162 23.22 -3.59 -0.80
C MET A 162 23.58 -3.21 -2.25
N ARG A 163 23.79 -4.20 -3.14
CA ARG A 163 24.10 -3.95 -4.56
C ARG A 163 22.95 -3.25 -5.29
N LEU A 164 21.72 -3.61 -5.03
CA LEU A 164 20.55 -2.98 -5.63
C LEU A 164 20.47 -1.49 -5.28
N TRP A 165 20.72 -1.16 -4.01
CA TRP A 165 20.77 0.23 -3.56
C TRP A 165 21.90 1.01 -4.21
N GLU A 166 23.08 0.42 -4.29
CA GLU A 166 24.27 1.01 -4.95
C GLU A 166 24.01 1.26 -6.43
N GLY A 167 23.47 0.29 -7.16
CA GLY A 167 23.18 0.42 -8.59
C GLY A 167 22.08 1.41 -8.92
N TYR A 168 21.07 1.49 -8.08
CA TYR A 168 19.91 2.34 -8.31
C TYR A 168 20.16 3.82 -7.97
N ARG A 169 21.00 4.09 -6.95
CA ARG A 169 21.31 5.46 -6.49
C ARG A 169 22.79 5.60 -6.16
N PRO A 170 23.61 5.95 -7.15
CA PRO A 170 25.06 6.08 -6.94
C PRO A 170 25.43 7.02 -5.77
N HIS A 171 24.65 8.08 -5.53
CA HIS A 171 24.90 9.00 -4.42
C HIS A 171 24.48 8.47 -3.04
N LEU A 172 23.72 7.36 -2.96
CA LEU A 172 23.52 6.61 -1.71
C LEU A 172 24.68 5.72 -1.35
N GLN A 173 25.60 5.45 -2.27
CA GLN A 173 26.74 4.57 -2.04
C GLN A 173 27.55 5.02 -0.81
N GLY A 174 27.73 6.31 -0.62
CA GLY A 174 28.37 6.85 0.57
C GLY A 174 27.61 6.57 1.86
N LEU A 175 26.29 6.69 1.83
CA LEU A 175 25.43 6.39 2.96
C LEU A 175 25.42 4.88 3.25
N ILE A 176 25.33 4.05 2.23
CA ILE A 176 25.41 2.60 2.36
C ILE A 176 26.75 2.18 2.93
N ALA A 177 27.85 2.74 2.47
CA ALA A 177 29.17 2.47 3.04
C ALA A 177 29.28 2.89 4.51
N THR A 178 28.68 4.01 4.91
CA THR A 178 28.57 4.47 6.30
C THR A 178 27.75 3.50 7.13
N TYR A 179 26.70 2.98 6.57
CA TYR A 179 25.82 1.98 7.13
C TYR A 179 26.26 0.54 6.88
N GLY A 180 27.35 0.30 6.20
CA GLY A 180 27.81 -1.01 5.72
C GLY A 180 27.98 -2.09 6.79
N ARG A 181 27.76 -1.77 8.05
CA ARG A 181 27.68 -2.69 9.19
C ARG A 181 26.28 -2.65 9.83
N TRP A 182 25.28 -2.52 9.02
CA TRP A 182 23.91 -2.36 9.42
C TRP A 182 23.42 -3.41 10.39
N LYS A 183 23.31 -3.00 11.62
CA LYS A 183 22.51 -3.67 12.64
C LYS A 183 21.21 -2.90 12.87
N GLY A 184 20.95 -1.87 12.09
CA GLY A 184 19.97 -0.87 12.38
C GLY A 184 18.59 -1.05 11.76
N PHE A 185 18.41 -1.95 10.78
CA PHE A 185 17.09 -2.31 10.30
C PHE A 185 16.62 -3.52 11.08
N GLN A 186 15.47 -3.38 11.70
CA GLN A 186 14.99 -4.40 12.60
C GLN A 186 13.58 -4.80 12.21
N HIS A 187 13.35 -6.08 12.28
CA HIS A 187 12.13 -6.73 11.94
C HIS A 187 11.35 -7.05 13.21
N SER A 188 10.09 -6.67 13.29
CA SER A 188 9.24 -7.03 14.42
C SER A 188 8.67 -8.45 14.26
N THR A 189 9.55 -9.45 14.15
CA THR A 189 9.16 -10.85 14.00
C THR A 189 8.63 -11.49 15.26
N PHE A 190 8.86 -10.86 16.39
CA PHE A 190 8.49 -11.45 17.67
C PHE A 190 7.46 -10.57 18.34
N GLY A 191 6.28 -11.09 18.50
CA GLY A 191 5.25 -10.51 19.33
C GLY A 191 5.59 -10.65 20.80
N SER A 192 4.71 -10.12 21.60
CA SER A 192 4.68 -10.47 23.00
C SER A 192 4.69 -12.00 23.14
N PRO A 193 5.55 -12.59 23.98
CA PRO A 193 5.51 -14.02 24.25
C PRO A 193 4.13 -14.53 24.69
N LYS A 194 3.28 -13.65 25.22
CA LYS A 194 1.90 -13.96 25.61
C LYS A 194 0.98 -14.22 24.41
N LEU A 195 1.33 -13.73 23.23
CA LEU A 195 0.47 -13.78 22.04
C LEU A 195 0.98 -14.76 20.99
N GLU A 196 2.19 -15.26 21.12
CA GLU A 196 2.81 -16.19 20.16
C GLU A 196 2.63 -15.76 18.69
N THR A 197 2.77 -14.45 18.44
CA THR A 197 2.58 -13.87 17.10
C THR A 197 3.87 -13.29 16.54
N SER A 198 3.91 -13.04 15.24
CA SER A 198 5.03 -12.47 14.54
C SER A 198 4.59 -11.36 13.56
N GLY A 199 5.54 -10.65 12.98
CA GLY A 199 5.29 -9.66 11.94
C GLY A 199 4.38 -8.51 12.34
N GLY A 200 3.50 -8.11 11.45
CA GLY A 200 2.58 -6.99 11.67
C GLY A 200 1.56 -7.23 12.77
N GLU A 201 1.16 -8.48 12.98
CA GLU A 201 0.27 -8.85 14.08
C GLU A 201 0.94 -8.65 15.45
N ALA A 202 2.24 -8.95 15.54
CA ALA A 202 3.03 -8.71 16.76
C ALA A 202 3.17 -7.20 17.03
N LEU A 203 3.45 -6.42 16.00
CA LEU A 203 3.51 -4.96 16.13
C LEU A 203 2.18 -4.38 16.59
N TYR A 204 1.08 -4.83 15.96
CA TYR A 204 -0.27 -4.42 16.35
C TYR A 204 -0.59 -4.78 17.80
N ALA A 205 -0.22 -5.99 18.23
CA ALA A 205 -0.45 -6.45 19.60
C ALA A 205 0.29 -5.58 20.63
N CYS A 206 1.55 -5.23 20.36
CA CYS A 206 2.34 -4.31 21.18
C CYS A 206 1.68 -2.92 21.28
N LEU A 207 1.26 -2.36 20.16
CA LEU A 207 0.58 -1.06 20.13
C LEU A 207 -0.77 -1.08 20.87
N ASN A 208 -1.52 -2.17 20.72
CA ASN A 208 -2.80 -2.36 21.42
C ASN A 208 -2.59 -2.47 22.95
N GLU A 209 -1.52 -3.12 23.40
CA GLU A 209 -1.18 -3.14 24.83
C GLU A 209 -0.83 -1.75 25.34
N GLY A 210 -0.06 -0.97 24.57
CA GLY A 210 0.22 0.43 24.88
C GLY A 210 -1.03 1.30 25.02
N LEU A 211 -2.03 1.09 24.12
CA LEU A 211 -3.32 1.80 24.21
C LEU A 211 -4.14 1.39 25.45
N ARG A 212 -4.13 0.11 25.79
CA ARG A 212 -4.86 -0.41 26.97
C ARG A 212 -4.25 0.04 28.28
N SER A 213 -2.94 0.19 28.33
CA SER A 213 -2.19 0.60 29.52
C SER A 213 -2.25 2.12 29.74
N ALA A 214 -2.49 2.90 28.70
CA ALA A 214 -2.55 4.35 28.78
C ALA A 214 -3.91 4.83 29.31
N SER A 215 -3.89 5.66 30.36
CA SER A 215 -5.09 6.35 30.82
C SER A 215 -5.54 7.42 29.84
N GLY A 216 -6.85 7.65 29.73
CA GLY A 216 -7.40 8.74 28.91
C GLY A 216 -7.61 8.39 27.44
N ILE A 217 -7.39 7.14 27.02
CA ILE A 217 -7.70 6.67 25.65
C ILE A 217 -8.98 5.85 25.66
N SER A 218 -9.85 6.12 24.69
CA SER A 218 -11.01 5.28 24.37
C SER A 218 -11.06 4.96 22.87
N ILE A 219 -11.53 3.76 22.52
CA ILE A 219 -11.65 3.32 21.13
C ILE A 219 -13.12 2.99 20.85
N ARG A 220 -13.63 3.51 19.73
CA ARG A 220 -14.93 3.17 19.17
C ARG A 220 -14.72 2.43 17.87
N TYR A 221 -15.04 1.14 17.87
CA TYR A 221 -15.04 0.29 16.69
C TYR A 221 -16.39 0.34 15.97
N ALA A 222 -16.42 0.03 14.69
CA ALA A 222 -17.59 0.11 13.82
C ALA A 222 -18.15 1.54 13.70
N PHE A 223 -17.30 2.55 13.82
CA PHE A 223 -17.62 3.96 13.58
C PHE A 223 -16.86 4.47 12.37
N GLN A 224 -17.52 4.53 11.22
CA GLN A 224 -16.94 5.08 10.00
C GLN A 224 -17.05 6.60 10.00
N ALA A 225 -15.92 7.29 10.08
CA ALA A 225 -15.87 8.74 9.91
C ALA A 225 -16.22 9.12 8.45
N THR A 226 -17.10 10.10 8.28
CA THR A 226 -17.67 10.46 6.96
C THR A 226 -17.48 11.91 6.58
N GLU A 227 -17.39 12.82 7.57
CA GLU A 227 -17.30 14.27 7.35
C GLU A 227 -16.57 14.96 8.49
N LEU A 228 -15.74 15.96 8.17
CA LEU A 228 -15.14 16.86 9.15
C LEU A 228 -16.15 17.92 9.56
N ILE A 229 -16.23 18.22 10.85
CA ILE A 229 -17.02 19.33 11.37
C ILE A 229 -16.11 20.54 11.48
N ALA A 230 -16.51 21.65 10.84
CA ALA A 230 -15.79 22.90 10.87
C ALA A 230 -16.56 24.00 11.62
N ASP A 231 -15.81 24.93 12.23
CA ASP A 231 -16.29 26.20 12.74
C ASP A 231 -15.43 27.30 12.10
N GLY A 232 -16.01 28.04 11.17
CA GLY A 232 -15.23 28.87 10.24
C GLY A 232 -14.23 28.03 9.44
N ASP A 233 -12.97 28.42 9.47
CA ASP A 233 -11.87 27.71 8.78
C ASP A 233 -11.22 26.60 9.61
N ALA A 234 -11.63 26.44 10.88
CA ALA A 234 -11.05 25.47 11.80
C ALA A 234 -11.86 24.17 11.83
N VAL A 235 -11.16 23.04 11.77
CA VAL A 235 -11.75 21.72 12.03
C VAL A 235 -11.87 21.51 13.54
N ILE A 236 -13.10 21.26 14.00
CA ILE A 236 -13.43 21.10 15.41
C ILE A 236 -13.97 19.71 15.75
N GLY A 237 -14.10 18.82 14.77
CA GLY A 237 -14.65 17.48 15.03
C GLY A 237 -14.88 16.68 13.77
N VAL A 238 -15.62 15.59 13.94
CA VAL A 238 -15.96 14.67 12.85
C VAL A 238 -17.35 14.07 13.06
N ARG A 239 -18.06 13.84 11.96
CA ARG A 239 -19.25 12.99 11.90
C ARG A 239 -18.83 11.57 11.58
N ALA A 240 -19.48 10.62 12.23
CA ALA A 240 -19.27 9.20 11.94
C ALA A 240 -20.59 8.44 11.98
N VAL A 241 -20.67 7.38 11.19
CA VAL A 241 -21.84 6.50 11.10
C VAL A 241 -21.50 5.16 11.75
N SER A 242 -22.43 4.67 12.59
CA SER A 242 -22.43 3.35 13.18
C SER A 242 -23.85 2.80 13.22
N GLU A 243 -24.06 1.56 12.79
CA GLU A 243 -25.39 0.90 12.79
C GLU A 243 -26.51 1.78 12.17
N ASN A 244 -26.19 2.46 11.05
CA ASN A 244 -27.08 3.41 10.35
C ASN A 244 -27.45 4.68 11.15
N SER A 245 -26.79 4.94 12.26
CA SER A 245 -26.97 6.16 13.06
C SER A 245 -25.80 7.10 12.87
N GLU A 246 -26.07 8.39 12.73
CA GLU A 246 -25.03 9.43 12.68
C GLU A 246 -24.71 9.93 14.08
N HIS A 247 -23.41 10.12 14.34
CA HIS A 247 -22.88 10.60 15.60
C HIS A 247 -21.89 11.75 15.34
N GLN A 248 -21.85 12.72 16.26
CA GLN A 248 -20.89 13.81 16.21
C GLN A 248 -19.83 13.65 17.31
N PHE A 249 -18.60 13.89 16.94
CA PHE A 249 -17.46 13.81 17.83
C PHE A 249 -16.69 15.14 17.76
N LEU A 250 -16.62 15.86 18.87
CA LEU A 250 -16.00 17.18 18.96
C LEU A 250 -14.62 17.08 19.60
N ALA A 251 -13.63 17.72 18.99
CA ALA A 251 -12.25 17.79 19.44
C ALA A 251 -11.95 19.17 20.04
N ARG A 252 -11.44 19.19 21.27
CA ARG A 252 -11.05 20.44 21.93
C ARG A 252 -9.68 20.94 21.46
N GLN A 253 -8.81 20.07 20.92
CA GLN A 253 -7.47 20.41 20.46
C GLN A 253 -7.31 20.13 18.96
N ALA A 254 -7.51 18.85 18.53
CA ALA A 254 -7.22 18.46 17.16
C ALA A 254 -8.00 17.22 16.70
N VAL A 255 -8.19 17.11 15.38
CA VAL A 255 -8.54 15.87 14.66
C VAL A 255 -7.29 15.40 13.92
N ILE A 256 -6.91 14.13 14.09
CA ILE A 256 -5.76 13.50 13.46
C ILE A 256 -6.23 12.39 12.53
N LEU A 257 -5.98 12.52 11.23
CA LEU A 257 -6.31 11.53 10.21
C LEU A 257 -5.18 10.49 10.07
N THR A 258 -5.48 9.24 10.33
CA THR A 258 -4.56 8.10 10.24
C THR A 258 -5.24 6.88 9.61
N CYS A 259 -6.12 7.15 8.62
CA CYS A 259 -7.06 6.19 8.03
C CYS A 259 -6.45 5.29 6.95
N GLY A 260 -5.12 5.28 6.79
CA GLY A 260 -4.46 4.59 5.70
C GLY A 260 -4.62 5.30 4.34
N GLY A 261 -4.30 4.59 3.27
CA GLY A 261 -4.33 5.09 1.90
C GLY A 261 -5.63 4.75 1.17
N PHE A 262 -5.51 4.61 -0.17
CA PHE A 262 -6.66 4.38 -1.07
C PHE A 262 -6.46 3.19 -2.03
N ALA A 263 -5.68 2.19 -1.62
CA ALA A 263 -5.36 1.03 -2.48
C ALA A 263 -6.61 0.32 -3.02
N PHE A 264 -7.70 0.30 -2.26
CA PHE A 264 -8.99 -0.28 -2.64
C PHE A 264 -10.06 0.76 -3.04
N ASN A 265 -9.64 1.94 -3.49
CA ASN A 265 -10.54 2.94 -4.07
C ASN A 265 -10.26 3.12 -5.57
N ARG A 266 -11.12 2.53 -6.41
CA ARG A 266 -10.96 2.53 -7.86
C ARG A 266 -10.91 3.95 -8.45
N THR A 267 -11.75 4.86 -7.97
CA THR A 267 -11.83 6.24 -8.47
C THR A 267 -10.55 7.02 -8.13
N MET A 268 -10.08 6.95 -6.88
CA MET A 268 -8.85 7.62 -6.50
C MET A 268 -7.63 7.03 -7.23
N ARG A 269 -7.56 5.72 -7.38
CA ARG A 269 -6.51 5.08 -8.19
C ARG A 269 -6.52 5.58 -9.63
N ALA A 270 -7.69 5.66 -10.26
CA ALA A 270 -7.82 6.14 -11.63
C ALA A 270 -7.39 7.61 -11.79
N SER A 271 -7.57 8.42 -10.74
CA SER A 271 -7.28 9.85 -10.78
C SER A 271 -5.84 10.19 -10.36
N LEU A 272 -5.26 9.41 -9.45
CA LEU A 272 -3.99 9.76 -8.78
C LEU A 272 -2.82 8.84 -9.14
N LEU A 273 -3.09 7.64 -9.69
CA LEU A 273 -2.06 6.73 -10.17
C LEU A 273 -1.88 6.85 -11.68
N PRO A 274 -0.70 6.49 -12.22
CA PRO A 274 -0.51 6.44 -13.67
C PRO A 274 -1.59 5.59 -14.36
N ALA A 275 -2.12 6.08 -15.46
CA ALA A 275 -3.36 5.63 -16.10
C ALA A 275 -3.39 4.15 -16.54
N SER A 276 -2.25 3.56 -16.73
CA SER A 276 -2.06 2.32 -17.45
C SER A 276 -2.53 1.06 -16.73
N GLY A 277 -2.71 1.10 -15.42
CA GLY A 277 -2.76 -0.14 -14.68
C GLY A 277 -4.04 -0.45 -13.93
N ASN A 278 -5.01 0.47 -13.93
CA ASN A 278 -6.11 0.38 -12.97
C ASN A 278 -6.97 -0.89 -13.02
N GLN A 279 -7.08 -1.54 -14.17
CA GLN A 279 -7.85 -2.78 -14.26
C GLN A 279 -7.03 -4.05 -14.03
N PHE A 280 -5.70 -3.96 -14.18
CA PHE A 280 -4.79 -5.11 -14.03
C PHE A 280 -3.99 -5.06 -12.74
N TRP A 281 -3.92 -3.90 -12.10
CA TRP A 281 -3.19 -3.75 -10.85
C TRP A 281 -3.97 -4.35 -9.70
N ALA A 282 -3.32 -5.23 -9.00
CA ALA A 282 -3.85 -5.77 -7.77
C ALA A 282 -3.60 -4.83 -6.59
N ALA A 283 -4.17 -5.15 -5.46
CA ALA A 283 -3.80 -4.59 -4.17
C ALA A 283 -3.56 -5.72 -3.19
N SER A 284 -2.54 -5.56 -2.37
CA SER A 284 -2.16 -6.49 -1.31
C SER A 284 -2.08 -5.76 0.02
N SER A 285 -3.16 -5.12 0.41
CA SER A 285 -3.28 -4.35 1.64
C SER A 285 -4.65 -4.55 2.26
N ALA A 286 -4.95 -3.86 3.36
CA ALA A 286 -6.27 -3.94 3.98
C ALA A 286 -7.36 -3.42 3.04
N PRO A 287 -8.44 -4.19 2.79
CA PRO A 287 -9.54 -3.77 1.92
C PRO A 287 -10.25 -2.49 2.36
N GLU A 288 -10.06 -2.12 3.62
CA GLU A 288 -10.56 -0.89 4.24
C GLU A 288 -9.79 0.36 3.80
N ASN A 289 -8.67 0.24 3.08
CA ASN A 289 -7.92 1.38 2.52
C ASN A 289 -8.67 2.00 1.34
N THR A 290 -9.71 2.76 1.66
CA THR A 290 -10.65 3.37 0.70
C THR A 290 -10.50 4.88 0.57
N GLY A 291 -9.50 5.49 1.23
CA GLY A 291 -9.20 6.92 1.13
C GLY A 291 -10.16 7.82 1.88
N ASP A 292 -10.86 7.32 2.90
CA ASP A 292 -11.90 8.06 3.61
C ASP A 292 -11.37 9.35 4.22
N GLY A 293 -10.22 9.31 4.93
CA GLY A 293 -9.59 10.48 5.52
C GLY A 293 -9.13 11.50 4.49
N ILE A 294 -8.57 11.03 3.36
CA ILE A 294 -8.16 11.90 2.26
C ILE A 294 -9.38 12.61 1.66
N ASN A 295 -10.45 11.87 1.39
CA ASN A 295 -11.68 12.46 0.85
C ASN A 295 -12.31 13.49 1.79
N MET A 296 -12.31 13.25 3.10
CA MET A 296 -12.81 14.23 4.07
C MET A 296 -11.96 15.51 4.06
N ALA A 297 -10.64 15.39 4.05
CA ALA A 297 -9.73 16.53 4.02
C ALA A 297 -9.81 17.32 2.71
N LEU A 298 -9.98 16.64 1.55
CA LEU A 298 -10.17 17.30 0.26
C LEU A 298 -11.43 18.19 0.26
N ARG A 299 -12.53 17.76 0.88
CA ARG A 299 -13.73 18.60 1.03
C ARG A 299 -13.47 19.82 1.92
N ALA A 300 -12.52 19.75 2.83
CA ALA A 300 -12.07 20.88 3.64
C ALA A 300 -11.00 21.75 2.94
N GLY A 301 -10.69 21.48 1.67
CA GLY A 301 -9.74 22.28 0.87
C GLY A 301 -8.29 21.85 0.99
N ALA A 302 -8.01 20.64 1.49
CA ALA A 302 -6.65 20.13 1.62
C ALA A 302 -5.96 19.92 0.27
N ALA A 303 -4.64 20.13 0.23
CA ALA A 303 -3.78 19.79 -0.89
C ALA A 303 -3.35 18.32 -0.83
N LEU A 304 -3.11 17.76 -2.01
CA LEU A 304 -2.53 16.43 -2.18
C LEU A 304 -1.07 16.51 -2.61
N ILE A 305 -0.33 15.50 -2.24
CA ILE A 305 0.92 15.11 -2.87
C ILE A 305 0.69 13.85 -3.69
N ALA A 306 1.18 13.87 -4.93
CA ALA A 306 1.23 12.69 -5.77
C ALA A 306 2.63 12.09 -5.70
N SER A 307 2.71 10.78 -5.75
CA SER A 307 3.98 10.08 -5.86
C SER A 307 3.95 9.18 -7.09
N CYS A 308 5.12 8.81 -7.56
CA CYS A 308 5.29 7.89 -8.66
C CYS A 308 5.75 6.49 -8.23
N SER A 309 5.88 6.25 -6.94
CA SER A 309 6.32 4.98 -6.37
C SER A 309 5.22 4.32 -5.56
N TYR A 310 4.48 3.42 -6.19
CA TYR A 310 3.33 2.75 -5.57
C TYR A 310 3.44 1.23 -5.56
N PHE A 311 4.50 0.71 -6.17
CA PHE A 311 4.59 -0.70 -6.54
C PHE A 311 5.71 -1.34 -5.78
N ASP A 312 5.43 -2.49 -5.22
CA ASP A 312 6.38 -3.18 -4.39
C ASP A 312 6.87 -4.47 -5.03
N ARG A 313 5.98 -5.28 -5.59
CA ARG A 313 6.34 -6.62 -6.01
C ARG A 313 5.38 -7.22 -7.03
N PHE A 314 5.85 -8.31 -7.64
CA PHE A 314 5.01 -9.14 -8.46
C PHE A 314 4.01 -9.93 -7.62
N CYS A 315 2.79 -10.00 -8.10
CA CYS A 315 1.74 -10.78 -7.47
C CYS A 315 0.96 -11.63 -8.49
N ALA A 316 0.50 -12.79 -8.05
CA ALA A 316 -0.54 -13.53 -8.74
C ALA A 316 -1.82 -12.70 -8.72
N LEU A 317 -2.41 -12.50 -9.89
CA LEU A 317 -3.59 -11.67 -10.05
C LEU A 317 -4.87 -12.49 -9.84
N LEU A 318 -5.39 -12.52 -8.61
CA LEU A 318 -6.56 -13.34 -8.30
C LEU A 318 -7.87 -12.75 -8.87
N PRO A 319 -8.87 -13.59 -9.16
CA PRO A 319 -10.20 -13.11 -9.56
C PRO A 319 -10.98 -12.46 -8.42
N GLN A 320 -10.61 -12.73 -7.17
CA GLN A 320 -11.22 -12.16 -5.97
C GLN A 320 -11.05 -10.64 -5.94
N LYS A 321 -12.13 -9.92 -5.63
CA LYS A 321 -12.17 -8.45 -5.64
C LYS A 321 -12.72 -7.91 -4.32
N TYR A 322 -12.14 -6.79 -3.90
CA TYR A 322 -12.66 -5.91 -2.86
C TYR A 322 -12.85 -4.51 -3.46
N ASN A 323 -14.04 -3.94 -3.33
CA ASN A 323 -14.38 -2.64 -3.93
C ASN A 323 -14.04 -2.53 -5.44
N GLY A 324 -14.17 -3.64 -6.17
CA GLY A 324 -13.85 -3.72 -7.60
C GLY A 324 -12.36 -3.83 -7.94
N ILE A 325 -11.47 -3.81 -6.96
CA ILE A 325 -10.02 -4.01 -7.10
C ILE A 325 -9.69 -5.48 -6.84
N ARG A 326 -8.86 -6.08 -7.68
CA ARG A 326 -8.43 -7.47 -7.55
C ARG A 326 -7.43 -7.63 -6.41
N LEU A 327 -7.49 -8.77 -5.73
CA LEU A 327 -6.49 -9.14 -4.75
C LEU A 327 -5.23 -9.66 -5.46
N GLY A 328 -4.07 -9.16 -5.05
CA GLY A 328 -2.75 -9.66 -5.45
C GLY A 328 -2.13 -10.51 -4.35
N VAL A 329 -1.64 -11.70 -4.71
CA VAL A 329 -0.86 -12.52 -3.78
C VAL A 329 0.60 -12.42 -4.18
N PRO A 330 1.49 -11.93 -3.29
CA PRO A 330 2.90 -11.80 -3.60
C PRO A 330 3.53 -13.12 -4.00
N LEU A 331 4.35 -13.10 -5.05
CA LEU A 331 5.04 -14.25 -5.60
C LEU A 331 6.50 -14.25 -5.16
N SER A 332 7.02 -15.42 -4.79
CA SER A 332 8.44 -15.63 -4.48
C SER A 332 9.22 -16.27 -5.63
N CYS A 333 8.54 -16.68 -6.69
CA CYS A 333 9.09 -17.52 -7.76
C CYS A 333 9.54 -16.75 -9.01
N ILE A 334 9.39 -15.41 -9.06
CA ILE A 334 9.85 -14.64 -10.23
C ILE A 334 11.37 -14.75 -10.38
N GLY A 335 11.83 -15.06 -11.60
CA GLY A 335 13.23 -15.30 -11.89
C GLY A 335 13.78 -16.61 -11.33
N SER A 336 12.93 -17.52 -10.87
CA SER A 336 13.35 -18.88 -10.48
C SER A 336 13.69 -19.74 -11.69
N PRO A 337 14.54 -20.80 -11.54
CA PRO A 337 14.73 -21.81 -12.57
C PRO A 337 13.42 -22.34 -13.13
N HIS A 338 13.43 -22.88 -14.34
CA HIS A 338 12.26 -23.49 -15.01
C HIS A 338 11.08 -22.53 -15.26
N SER A 339 11.34 -21.21 -15.34
CA SER A 339 10.28 -20.21 -15.56
C SER A 339 10.72 -19.03 -16.41
N ILE A 340 9.77 -18.41 -17.12
CA ILE A 340 9.93 -17.13 -17.82
C ILE A 340 8.69 -16.25 -17.62
N LEU A 341 8.85 -14.93 -17.82
CA LEU A 341 7.76 -14.00 -18.00
C LEU A 341 7.57 -13.68 -19.48
N VAL A 342 6.31 -13.73 -19.92
CA VAL A 342 5.94 -13.31 -21.28
C VAL A 342 4.85 -12.24 -21.25
N ASP A 343 4.83 -11.39 -22.28
CA ASP A 343 3.78 -10.41 -22.49
C ASP A 343 2.46 -11.09 -22.95
N ASN A 344 1.42 -10.30 -23.13
CA ASN A 344 0.12 -10.81 -23.59
C ASN A 344 0.14 -11.45 -24.98
N PHE A 345 1.21 -11.27 -25.74
CA PHE A 345 1.39 -11.91 -27.05
C PHE A 345 2.20 -13.20 -26.99
N GLY A 346 2.82 -13.52 -25.86
CA GLY A 346 3.68 -14.69 -25.66
C GLY A 346 5.18 -14.42 -25.90
N ARG A 347 5.60 -13.15 -25.93
CA ARG A 347 6.99 -12.76 -26.13
C ARG A 347 7.67 -12.55 -24.77
N ARG A 348 8.81 -13.16 -24.58
CA ARG A 348 9.73 -12.81 -23.47
C ARG A 348 10.28 -11.40 -23.73
N PHE A 349 10.51 -10.59 -22.71
CA PHE A 349 10.80 -9.16 -22.87
C PHE A 349 11.89 -8.62 -21.92
N THR A 350 12.42 -9.43 -21.01
CA THR A 350 13.34 -8.97 -19.97
C THR A 350 14.12 -10.11 -19.34
N SER A 351 15.14 -9.77 -18.57
CA SER A 351 15.81 -10.65 -17.60
C SER A 351 14.95 -10.78 -16.34
N GLU A 352 14.36 -11.93 -16.10
CA GLU A 352 13.49 -12.15 -14.94
C GLU A 352 14.29 -12.14 -13.62
N SER A 353 15.55 -12.52 -13.63
CA SER A 353 16.41 -12.43 -12.46
C SER A 353 16.75 -10.97 -12.12
N GLU A 354 16.97 -10.13 -13.12
CA GLU A 354 17.17 -8.70 -12.91
C GLU A 354 15.89 -8.02 -12.44
N LEU A 355 14.74 -8.33 -13.02
CA LEU A 355 13.45 -7.83 -12.55
C LEU A 355 13.20 -8.18 -11.09
N ARG A 356 13.46 -9.44 -10.70
CA ARG A 356 13.36 -9.89 -9.32
C ARG A 356 14.26 -9.07 -8.40
N ASP A 357 15.48 -8.77 -8.85
CA ASP A 357 16.46 -8.03 -8.08
C ASP A 357 16.12 -6.54 -7.94
N GLN A 358 15.37 -6.00 -8.90
CA GLN A 358 14.85 -4.63 -8.91
C GLN A 358 13.43 -4.52 -8.33
N GLU A 359 12.83 -5.60 -7.86
CA GLU A 359 11.43 -5.71 -7.47
C GLU A 359 10.95 -4.62 -6.51
N GLN A 360 11.84 -4.02 -5.74
CA GLN A 360 11.50 -3.00 -4.76
C GLN A 360 11.98 -1.62 -5.13
N HIS A 361 12.54 -1.53 -6.32
CA HIS A 361 13.09 -0.30 -6.86
C HIS A 361 12.42 -0.03 -8.20
N TYR A 362 11.57 0.89 -8.23
CA TYR A 362 11.07 1.68 -9.33
C TYR A 362 11.30 1.20 -10.78
N GLY A 363 12.41 0.49 -11.08
CA GLY A 363 12.81 0.11 -12.44
C GLY A 363 11.86 -0.89 -13.09
N PHE A 364 11.41 -1.90 -12.36
CA PHE A 364 10.67 -3.00 -12.99
C PHE A 364 9.26 -2.59 -13.44
N TYR A 365 8.57 -1.69 -12.73
CA TYR A 365 7.24 -1.31 -13.17
C TYR A 365 7.27 -0.48 -14.45
N GLN A 366 8.34 0.24 -14.73
CA GLN A 366 8.52 0.94 -16.00
C GLN A 366 8.52 -0.05 -17.15
N GLU A 367 9.14 -1.22 -16.97
CA GLU A 367 9.09 -2.32 -17.95
C GLU A 367 7.67 -2.82 -18.17
N LEU A 368 6.88 -2.95 -17.13
CA LEU A 368 5.48 -3.42 -17.24
C LEU A 368 4.55 -2.36 -17.81
N LEU A 369 4.83 -1.08 -17.59
CA LEU A 369 4.01 0.05 -18.02
C LEU A 369 4.46 0.66 -19.36
N GLN A 370 5.27 -0.04 -20.15
CA GLN A 370 5.59 0.40 -21.50
C GLN A 370 4.33 0.35 -22.38
N PHE A 371 3.95 1.54 -22.88
CA PHE A 371 2.86 1.68 -23.84
C PHE A 371 3.36 1.32 -25.24
N ASP A 372 2.64 0.44 -25.92
CA ASP A 372 2.89 0.11 -27.32
C ASP A 372 1.97 0.95 -28.21
N PRO A 373 2.50 1.94 -28.95
CA PRO A 373 1.68 2.79 -29.80
C PRO A 373 1.12 2.04 -31.02
N ALA A 374 1.70 0.91 -31.41
CA ALA A 374 1.19 0.13 -32.55
C ALA A 374 -0.09 -0.62 -32.20
N THR A 375 -0.21 -1.09 -30.97
CA THR A 375 -1.39 -1.82 -30.47
C THR A 375 -2.29 -0.96 -29.58
N LEU A 376 -1.91 0.30 -29.31
CA LEU A 376 -2.58 1.24 -28.39
C LEU A 376 -2.88 0.59 -27.04
N SER A 377 -1.94 -0.18 -26.50
CA SER A 377 -2.12 -0.96 -25.29
C SER A 377 -0.85 -1.04 -24.43
N PHE A 378 -0.99 -1.61 -23.24
CA PHE A 378 0.11 -2.03 -22.37
C PHE A 378 0.25 -3.55 -22.46
N PRO A 379 1.11 -4.08 -23.36
CA PRO A 379 1.16 -5.52 -23.65
C PRO A 379 1.64 -6.36 -22.47
N ARG A 380 2.25 -5.73 -21.46
CA ARG A 380 2.78 -6.38 -20.26
C ARG A 380 1.89 -6.18 -19.02
N ALA A 381 0.62 -5.80 -19.22
CA ALA A 381 -0.35 -5.61 -18.15
C ALA A 381 -1.64 -6.41 -18.43
N PRO A 382 -1.79 -7.61 -17.85
CA PRO A 382 -0.82 -8.36 -17.03
C PRO A 382 0.25 -9.03 -17.90
N VAL A 383 1.31 -9.52 -17.26
CA VAL A 383 2.23 -10.50 -17.86
C VAL A 383 1.80 -11.92 -17.48
N TRP A 384 2.40 -12.91 -18.12
CA TRP A 384 2.15 -14.32 -17.84
C TRP A 384 3.42 -14.99 -17.35
N LEU A 385 3.39 -15.54 -16.15
CA LEU A 385 4.43 -16.44 -15.67
C LEU A 385 4.19 -17.81 -16.30
N ILE A 386 5.16 -18.29 -17.09
CA ILE A 386 5.15 -19.61 -17.72
C ILE A 386 6.19 -20.46 -17.01
N PHE A 387 5.83 -21.68 -16.61
CA PHE A 387 6.71 -22.58 -15.89
C PHE A 387 6.32 -24.05 -16.12
N ASP A 388 7.19 -24.94 -15.71
CA ASP A 388 6.98 -26.38 -15.86
C ASP A 388 6.78 -27.10 -14.51
N HIS A 389 6.69 -28.42 -14.58
CA HIS A 389 6.42 -29.26 -13.41
C HIS A 389 7.55 -29.24 -12.37
N ALA A 390 8.80 -28.99 -12.80
CA ALA A 390 9.92 -28.90 -11.86
C ALA A 390 9.76 -27.71 -10.90
N LEU A 391 9.37 -26.53 -11.41
CA LEU A 391 9.08 -25.40 -10.53
C LEU A 391 7.82 -25.63 -9.68
N MET A 392 6.80 -26.29 -10.23
CA MET A 392 5.57 -26.60 -9.50
C MET A 392 5.83 -27.45 -8.23
N LEU A 393 6.84 -28.32 -8.27
CA LEU A 393 7.23 -29.17 -7.14
C LEU A 393 8.22 -28.52 -6.17
N ASN A 394 8.76 -27.34 -6.50
CA ASN A 394 9.80 -26.67 -5.70
C ASN A 394 9.23 -25.84 -4.53
N GLY A 395 8.06 -26.18 -4.02
CA GLY A 395 7.39 -25.51 -2.92
C GLY A 395 6.40 -24.44 -3.37
N PRO A 396 5.85 -23.65 -2.42
CA PRO A 396 4.81 -22.68 -2.72
C PRO A 396 5.34 -21.53 -3.57
N LEU A 397 4.62 -21.23 -4.64
CA LEU A 397 4.96 -20.12 -5.56
C LEU A 397 4.63 -18.75 -4.97
N ALA A 398 3.72 -18.71 -3.99
CA ALA A 398 3.27 -17.50 -3.31
C ALA A 398 3.52 -17.62 -1.79
N THR A 399 3.91 -16.51 -1.19
CA THR A 399 4.16 -16.44 0.25
C THR A 399 2.97 -15.79 0.95
N LEU A 400 2.28 -16.54 1.82
CA LEU A 400 1.18 -16.03 2.65
C LEU A 400 1.58 -15.82 4.12
N GLY A 401 2.79 -16.19 4.48
CA GLY A 401 3.34 -16.03 5.81
C GLY A 401 3.82 -14.60 6.08
N GLU A 402 4.85 -14.50 6.89
CA GLU A 402 5.53 -13.26 7.20
C GLU A 402 5.96 -12.53 5.92
N GLY A 403 5.59 -11.27 5.80
CA GLY A 403 5.82 -10.48 4.58
C GLY A 403 4.66 -10.47 3.58
N SER A 404 3.67 -11.32 3.77
CA SER A 404 2.45 -11.27 2.95
C SER A 404 1.47 -10.23 3.50
N THR A 405 1.16 -9.24 2.70
CA THR A 405 0.16 -8.20 3.04
C THR A 405 -1.28 -8.64 2.76
N VAL A 406 -1.51 -9.93 2.53
CA VAL A 406 -2.83 -10.53 2.26
C VAL A 406 -3.21 -11.61 3.25
N SER A 407 -2.51 -11.70 4.37
CA SER A 407 -2.80 -12.65 5.45
C SER A 407 -4.26 -12.53 5.91
N GLY A 408 -4.95 -13.66 5.97
CA GLY A 408 -6.37 -13.72 6.35
C GLY A 408 -7.36 -13.37 5.25
N LEU A 409 -6.93 -12.90 4.06
CA LEU A 409 -7.81 -12.60 2.93
C LEU A 409 -7.92 -13.78 1.94
N THR A 410 -6.93 -14.61 1.86
CA THR A 410 -6.89 -15.78 0.97
C THR A 410 -5.99 -16.87 1.53
N THR A 411 -6.02 -18.04 0.89
CA THR A 411 -5.16 -19.19 1.20
C THR A 411 -4.38 -19.60 -0.05
N TRP A 412 -3.23 -20.22 0.16
CA TRP A 412 -2.40 -20.82 -0.88
C TRP A 412 -1.80 -22.11 -0.32
N SER A 413 -1.98 -23.24 -1.00
CA SER A 413 -1.44 -24.52 -0.54
C SER A 413 0.06 -24.63 -0.80
N GLU A 414 0.78 -25.34 0.05
CA GLU A 414 2.23 -25.56 -0.09
C GLU A 414 2.61 -26.28 -1.39
N ASP A 415 1.69 -27.10 -1.91
CA ASP A 415 1.84 -27.86 -3.15
C ASP A 415 1.31 -27.12 -4.39
N ASN A 416 0.81 -25.90 -4.25
CA ASN A 416 0.16 -25.09 -5.29
C ASN A 416 -1.12 -25.70 -5.91
N LEU A 417 -1.54 -26.89 -5.52
CA LEU A 417 -2.67 -27.58 -6.15
C LEU A 417 -4.02 -26.89 -5.88
N GLU A 418 -4.14 -26.18 -4.77
CA GLU A 418 -5.32 -25.36 -4.51
C GLU A 418 -5.49 -24.26 -5.57
N ALA A 419 -4.39 -23.59 -5.94
CA ALA A 419 -4.40 -22.56 -6.98
C ALA A 419 -4.76 -23.12 -8.36
N VAL A 420 -4.32 -24.35 -8.67
CA VAL A 420 -4.73 -25.06 -9.90
C VAL A 420 -6.23 -25.38 -9.87
N ARG A 421 -6.73 -25.97 -8.77
CA ARG A 421 -8.18 -26.28 -8.64
C ARG A 421 -9.07 -25.05 -8.72
N LYS A 422 -8.61 -23.92 -8.21
CA LYS A 422 -9.31 -22.62 -8.29
C LYS A 422 -9.17 -21.93 -9.65
N GLY A 423 -8.39 -22.49 -10.58
CA GLY A 423 -8.14 -21.89 -11.90
C GLY A 423 -7.25 -20.64 -11.86
N TRP A 424 -6.53 -20.40 -10.78
CA TRP A 424 -5.54 -19.33 -10.68
C TRP A 424 -4.26 -19.65 -11.44
N ILE A 425 -3.92 -20.94 -11.49
CA ILE A 425 -2.87 -21.53 -12.31
C ILE A 425 -3.52 -22.36 -13.41
N LEU A 426 -3.25 -22.01 -14.66
CA LEU A 426 -3.64 -22.77 -15.84
C LEU A 426 -2.64 -23.90 -16.07
N THR A 427 -3.11 -25.02 -16.62
CA THR A 427 -2.27 -26.20 -16.90
C THR A 427 -2.42 -26.62 -18.36
N GLY A 428 -1.42 -27.28 -18.93
CA GLY A 428 -1.47 -27.89 -20.25
C GLY A 428 -0.43 -28.99 -20.40
N GLU A 429 -0.78 -30.10 -21.02
CA GLU A 429 0.17 -31.20 -21.29
C GLU A 429 1.20 -30.82 -22.35
N THR A 430 0.87 -29.84 -23.17
CA THR A 430 1.75 -29.26 -24.17
C THR A 430 1.74 -27.73 -24.10
N ILE A 431 2.80 -27.08 -24.63
CA ILE A 431 2.85 -25.61 -24.74
C ILE A 431 1.71 -25.09 -25.60
N THR A 432 1.32 -25.83 -26.66
CA THR A 432 0.20 -25.45 -27.51
C THR A 432 -1.13 -25.44 -26.75
N GLU A 433 -1.38 -26.47 -25.94
CA GLU A 433 -2.58 -26.54 -25.11
C GLU A 433 -2.58 -25.42 -24.06
N LEU A 434 -1.44 -25.19 -23.39
CA LEU A 434 -1.31 -24.10 -22.43
C LEU A 434 -1.58 -22.74 -23.09
N ALA A 435 -1.02 -22.48 -24.27
CA ALA A 435 -1.24 -21.26 -25.04
C ALA A 435 -2.73 -21.05 -25.36
N GLN A 436 -3.45 -22.11 -25.74
CA GLN A 436 -4.90 -22.05 -25.99
C GLN A 436 -5.69 -21.69 -24.72
N ARG A 437 -5.29 -22.22 -23.57
CA ARG A 437 -5.93 -21.91 -22.28
C ARG A 437 -5.67 -20.47 -21.87
N ILE A 438 -4.44 -19.97 -22.04
CA ILE A 438 -4.11 -18.56 -21.80
C ILE A 438 -4.94 -17.66 -22.72
N ALA A 439 -5.01 -17.96 -24.02
CA ALA A 439 -5.76 -17.16 -24.98
C ALA A 439 -7.26 -17.05 -24.63
N ARG A 440 -7.84 -18.09 -24.04
CA ARG A 440 -9.24 -18.10 -23.56
C ARG A 440 -9.44 -17.39 -22.22
N HIS A 441 -8.37 -17.08 -21.51
CA HIS A 441 -8.48 -16.42 -20.21
C HIS A 441 -8.92 -14.96 -20.38
N PRO A 442 -9.84 -14.44 -19.55
CA PRO A 442 -10.34 -13.05 -19.67
C PRO A 442 -9.25 -11.98 -19.69
N ASP A 443 -8.18 -12.20 -18.92
CA ASP A 443 -7.06 -11.25 -18.83
C ASP A 443 -6.20 -11.21 -20.09
N ASN A 444 -6.23 -12.23 -20.94
CA ASN A 444 -5.50 -12.26 -22.21
C ASN A 444 -6.35 -11.76 -23.39
N ALA A 445 -7.65 -12.04 -23.39
CA ALA A 445 -8.60 -11.65 -24.42
C ALA A 445 -8.15 -12.05 -25.85
N SER A 446 -7.68 -13.28 -26.02
CA SER A 446 -7.25 -13.89 -27.29
C SER A 446 -6.05 -13.22 -27.97
N ARG A 447 -5.18 -12.56 -27.22
CA ARG A 447 -3.99 -11.89 -27.77
C ARG A 447 -2.79 -12.83 -27.94
N LEU A 448 -2.69 -13.90 -27.12
CA LEU A 448 -1.52 -14.77 -27.08
C LEU A 448 -1.41 -15.63 -28.33
N SER A 449 -0.22 -15.60 -28.94
CA SER A 449 0.18 -16.48 -30.06
C SER A 449 0.91 -17.71 -29.52
N ALA A 450 0.41 -18.90 -29.83
CA ALA A 450 1.08 -20.16 -29.48
C ALA A 450 2.47 -20.28 -30.13
N GLU A 451 2.64 -19.75 -31.34
CA GLU A 451 3.92 -19.72 -32.05
C GLU A 451 4.95 -18.84 -31.33
N LEU A 452 4.55 -17.62 -30.91
CA LEU A 452 5.45 -16.70 -30.19
C LEU A 452 5.83 -17.27 -28.83
N LEU A 453 4.86 -17.87 -28.09
CA LEU A 453 5.15 -18.53 -26.82
C LEU A 453 6.15 -19.68 -27.01
N GLN A 454 5.92 -20.55 -28.00
CA GLN A 454 6.82 -21.67 -28.31
C GLN A 454 8.23 -21.14 -28.67
N LYS A 455 8.32 -20.07 -29.44
CA LYS A 455 9.57 -19.42 -29.80
C LYS A 455 10.31 -18.89 -28.54
N SER A 456 9.60 -18.22 -27.65
CA SER A 456 10.17 -17.70 -26.40
C SER A 456 10.73 -18.83 -25.52
N ILE A 457 9.99 -19.92 -25.34
CA ILE A 457 10.43 -21.09 -24.58
C ILE A 457 11.64 -21.77 -25.28
N THR A 458 11.60 -21.91 -26.60
CA THR A 458 12.71 -22.53 -27.35
C THR A 458 14.00 -21.73 -27.19
N HIS A 459 13.93 -20.39 -27.28
CA HIS A 459 15.11 -19.53 -27.08
C HIS A 459 15.63 -19.62 -25.65
N PHE A 460 14.75 -19.57 -24.66
CA PHE A 460 15.11 -19.73 -23.26
C PHE A 460 15.78 -21.09 -22.99
N ASN A 461 15.21 -22.18 -23.52
CA ASN A 461 15.79 -23.53 -23.34
C ASN A 461 17.18 -23.68 -24.01
N ARG A 462 17.43 -22.98 -25.13
CA ARG A 462 18.79 -22.91 -25.73
C ARG A 462 19.75 -22.15 -24.83
N ALA A 463 19.31 -21.01 -24.26
CA ALA A 463 20.11 -20.27 -23.29
C ALA A 463 20.46 -21.12 -22.06
N ALA A 464 19.50 -21.89 -21.54
CA ALA A 464 19.72 -22.82 -20.44
C ALA A 464 20.76 -23.91 -20.80
N GLN A 465 20.71 -24.45 -22.03
CA GLN A 465 21.67 -25.44 -22.51
C GLN A 465 23.08 -24.87 -22.71
N SER A 466 23.20 -23.61 -23.17
CA SER A 466 24.47 -22.93 -23.37
C SER A 466 25.06 -22.32 -22.09
N GLY A 467 24.23 -22.16 -21.04
CA GLY A 467 24.59 -21.47 -19.81
C GLY A 467 24.66 -19.93 -19.96
N PHE A 468 24.17 -19.37 -21.07
CA PHE A 468 24.21 -17.94 -21.34
C PHE A 468 22.94 -17.46 -22.09
N ASP A 469 22.30 -16.40 -21.60
CA ASP A 469 21.12 -15.79 -22.22
C ASP A 469 21.52 -14.59 -23.09
N GLU A 470 21.71 -14.81 -24.37
CA GLU A 470 22.09 -13.77 -25.34
C GLU A 470 21.04 -12.66 -25.48
N GLN A 471 19.77 -12.92 -25.13
CA GLN A 471 18.69 -11.96 -25.32
C GLN A 471 18.58 -10.95 -24.17
N PHE A 472 18.75 -11.42 -22.94
CA PHE A 472 18.45 -10.61 -21.77
C PHE A 472 19.47 -10.73 -20.64
N ASP A 473 20.57 -11.42 -20.85
CA ASP A 473 21.68 -11.56 -19.86
C ASP A 473 21.20 -12.03 -18.48
N ARG A 474 20.25 -13.00 -18.48
CA ARG A 474 19.72 -13.57 -17.25
C ARG A 474 20.80 -14.32 -16.48
N ASP A 475 20.78 -14.19 -15.15
CA ASP A 475 21.70 -14.86 -14.22
C ASP A 475 21.83 -16.36 -14.56
N PRO A 476 23.05 -16.83 -14.92
CA PRO A 476 23.29 -18.23 -15.29
C PRO A 476 22.83 -19.24 -14.24
N SER A 477 22.87 -18.90 -12.95
CA SER A 477 22.41 -19.77 -11.87
C SER A 477 20.91 -20.06 -11.89
N THR A 478 20.14 -19.34 -12.71
CA THR A 478 18.69 -19.48 -12.87
C THR A 478 18.28 -20.02 -14.24
N LEU A 479 19.26 -20.37 -15.09
CA LEU A 479 19.03 -20.87 -16.44
C LEU A 479 18.82 -22.39 -16.42
N GLU A 480 17.58 -22.82 -16.09
CA GLU A 480 17.15 -24.20 -16.20
C GLU A 480 15.98 -24.30 -17.20
N PRO A 481 15.96 -25.31 -18.08
CA PRO A 481 14.98 -25.40 -19.16
C PRO A 481 13.55 -25.62 -18.67
N ILE A 482 12.58 -25.09 -19.41
CA ILE A 482 11.15 -25.39 -19.29
C ILE A 482 10.87 -26.59 -20.19
N ALA A 483 10.87 -27.81 -19.63
CA ALA A 483 10.83 -29.04 -20.40
C ALA A 483 9.93 -30.15 -19.82
N GLN A 484 9.55 -30.08 -18.56
CA GLN A 484 8.80 -31.13 -17.86
C GLN A 484 7.29 -30.83 -17.87
N ALA A 485 6.53 -31.61 -18.63
CA ALA A 485 5.06 -31.55 -18.57
C ALA A 485 4.52 -32.09 -17.23
N PRO A 486 3.34 -31.62 -16.79
CA PRO A 486 2.54 -30.57 -17.40
C PRO A 486 3.16 -29.19 -17.27
N PHE A 487 2.80 -28.30 -18.20
CA PHE A 487 3.20 -26.90 -18.21
C PHE A 487 2.13 -26.03 -17.56
N TYR A 488 2.54 -24.93 -16.99
CA TYR A 488 1.68 -24.06 -16.20
C TYR A 488 1.81 -22.59 -16.60
N ALA A 489 0.73 -21.85 -16.37
CA ALA A 489 0.73 -20.40 -16.53
C ALA A 489 -0.17 -19.72 -15.50
N MET A 490 0.21 -18.52 -15.05
CA MET A 490 -0.66 -17.67 -14.27
C MET A 490 -0.51 -16.19 -14.68
N PRO A 491 -1.60 -15.40 -14.60
CA PRO A 491 -1.52 -13.96 -14.83
C PRO A 491 -0.84 -13.30 -13.63
N VAL A 492 0.18 -12.50 -13.92
CA VAL A 492 0.98 -11.79 -12.93
C VAL A 492 0.88 -10.28 -13.20
N SER A 493 0.75 -9.52 -12.15
CA SER A 493 0.73 -8.07 -12.18
C SER A 493 1.63 -7.51 -11.08
N ILE A 494 1.72 -6.20 -11.03
CA ILE A 494 2.30 -5.50 -9.89
C ILE A 494 1.21 -5.25 -8.85
N ASP A 495 1.57 -5.30 -7.59
CA ASP A 495 0.68 -4.97 -6.50
C ASP A 495 0.85 -3.53 -6.02
N VAL A 496 -0.15 -3.08 -5.29
CA VAL A 496 -0.16 -1.80 -4.60
C VAL A 496 -0.40 -2.08 -3.12
N PRO A 497 0.68 -2.32 -2.35
CA PRO A 497 0.56 -2.65 -0.94
C PRO A 497 0.33 -1.41 -0.07
N HIS A 498 0.77 -0.26 -0.54
CA HIS A 498 0.67 1.04 0.14
C HIS A 498 0.66 2.19 -0.88
N MET A 499 0.41 3.40 -0.40
CA MET A 499 0.35 4.62 -1.22
C MET A 499 1.41 5.62 -0.78
N GLY A 500 2.23 6.09 -1.74
CA GLY A 500 3.09 7.26 -1.57
C GLY A 500 2.37 8.58 -1.85
N ALA A 501 1.09 8.54 -2.24
CA ALA A 501 0.24 9.71 -2.45
C ALA A 501 -0.72 9.90 -1.27
N GLY A 502 -0.98 11.15 -0.89
CA GLY A 502 -1.85 11.48 0.22
C GLY A 502 -1.94 12.97 0.49
N LEU A 503 -2.28 13.34 1.70
CA LEU A 503 -2.42 14.73 2.09
C LEU A 503 -1.06 15.42 2.23
N LYS A 504 -0.97 16.66 1.76
CA LYS A 504 0.18 17.53 2.01
C LYS A 504 0.14 18.03 3.45
N THR A 505 1.27 17.96 4.15
CA THR A 505 1.41 18.43 5.54
C THR A 505 2.70 19.25 5.72
N ASP A 506 2.70 20.13 6.71
CA ASP A 506 3.89 20.82 7.20
C ASP A 506 4.75 19.91 8.12
N ARG A 507 5.81 20.48 8.71
CA ARG A 507 6.70 19.81 9.68
C ARG A 507 6.00 19.36 10.96
N ASN A 508 4.86 19.95 11.32
CA ASN A 508 4.04 19.58 12.46
C ASN A 508 3.01 18.50 12.13
N LYS A 509 3.02 18.02 10.87
CA LYS A 509 2.00 17.12 10.30
C LYS A 509 0.61 17.77 10.26
N GLN A 510 0.52 19.11 10.27
CA GLN A 510 -0.72 19.84 10.04
C GLN A 510 -1.06 19.84 8.54
N VAL A 511 -2.31 19.55 8.20
CA VAL A 511 -2.76 19.45 6.80
C VAL A 511 -2.77 20.83 6.16
N LEU A 512 -2.21 20.92 4.94
CA LEU A 512 -2.08 22.17 4.20
C LEU A 512 -3.11 22.27 3.07
N ARG A 513 -3.49 23.50 2.74
CA ARG A 513 -4.22 23.87 1.52
C ARG A 513 -3.25 23.98 0.33
N TRP A 514 -3.78 24.19 -0.86
CA TRP A 514 -2.98 24.36 -2.09
C TRP A 514 -2.09 25.62 -2.07
N ASP A 515 -2.45 26.63 -1.32
CA ASP A 515 -1.65 27.85 -1.09
C ASP A 515 -0.62 27.72 0.04
N ASN A 516 -0.46 26.50 0.58
CA ASN A 516 0.39 26.15 1.72
C ASN A 516 -0.07 26.74 3.07
N THR A 517 -1.27 27.31 3.17
CA THR A 517 -1.82 27.68 4.47
C THR A 517 -2.31 26.44 5.23
N PRO A 518 -2.09 26.34 6.54
CA PRO A 518 -2.54 25.20 7.33
C PRO A 518 -4.05 25.23 7.55
N ILE A 519 -4.67 24.05 7.58
CA ILE A 519 -6.05 23.88 8.04
C ILE A 519 -6.02 23.77 9.56
N GLU A 520 -6.56 24.77 10.25
CA GLU A 520 -6.56 24.79 11.70
C GLU A 520 -7.27 23.57 12.29
N GLY A 521 -6.68 22.94 13.30
CA GLY A 521 -7.25 21.80 14.01
C GLY A 521 -7.19 20.47 13.26
N LEU A 522 -6.65 20.42 12.02
CA LEU A 522 -6.56 19.20 11.21
C LEU A 522 -5.11 18.77 11.01
N TYR A 523 -4.83 17.52 11.39
CA TYR A 523 -3.52 16.87 11.28
C TYR A 523 -3.64 15.53 10.57
N ALA A 524 -2.53 15.02 10.02
CA ALA A 524 -2.51 13.70 9.40
C ALA A 524 -1.13 13.04 9.49
N ALA A 525 -1.10 11.71 9.63
CA ALA A 525 0.12 10.92 9.65
C ALA A 525 -0.08 9.53 9.04
N GLY A 526 1.04 8.81 8.84
CA GLY A 526 1.06 7.52 8.17
C GLY A 526 0.67 7.64 6.70
N GLU A 527 0.13 6.58 6.14
CA GLU A 527 -0.20 6.49 4.72
C GLU A 527 -1.28 7.50 4.27
N THR A 528 -2.05 8.10 5.19
CA THR A 528 -2.98 9.19 4.88
C THR A 528 -2.23 10.46 4.47
N ALA A 529 -1.03 10.68 4.99
CA ALA A 529 -0.15 11.81 4.68
C ALA A 529 1.32 11.34 4.67
N PRO A 530 1.72 10.56 3.65
CA PRO A 530 3.05 9.97 3.56
C PRO A 530 4.09 11.06 3.31
N VAL A 531 5.33 10.82 3.75
CA VAL A 531 6.49 11.68 3.48
C VAL A 531 7.41 11.01 2.46
N SER A 532 7.72 9.72 2.62
CA SER A 532 8.44 8.93 1.61
C SER A 532 7.54 8.67 0.41
N GLN A 533 7.77 9.45 -0.65
CA GLN A 533 6.88 9.45 -1.82
C GLN A 533 7.50 8.76 -3.02
N PHE A 534 8.80 8.55 -2.99
CA PHE A 534 9.53 8.13 -4.17
C PHE A 534 10.14 6.73 -4.07
N VAL A 535 10.64 6.33 -2.91
CA VAL A 535 11.27 5.02 -2.73
C VAL A 535 10.61 4.24 -1.62
N HIS A 536 10.26 3.00 -1.92
CA HIS A 536 9.93 2.01 -0.91
C HIS A 536 11.23 1.38 -0.39
N ASP A 537 11.58 1.66 0.84
CA ASP A 537 12.79 1.19 1.52
C ASP A 537 12.50 0.13 2.58
N ARG A 538 11.74 -0.89 2.27
CA ARG A 538 11.34 -2.01 3.15
C ARG A 538 11.33 -1.68 4.64
N GLY A 539 10.19 -1.24 5.13
CA GLY A 539 10.00 -0.85 6.53
C GLY A 539 9.93 0.66 6.77
N GLY A 540 10.28 1.49 5.78
CA GLY A 540 10.18 2.94 5.88
C GLY A 540 8.78 3.42 6.18
N HIS A 541 7.77 2.86 5.53
CA HIS A 541 6.38 3.25 5.76
C HIS A 541 5.88 2.93 7.17
N LEU A 542 6.20 1.75 7.73
CA LEU A 542 5.88 1.47 9.14
C LEU A 542 6.69 2.36 10.08
N SER A 543 7.96 2.62 9.75
CA SER A 543 8.78 3.57 10.50
C SER A 543 8.17 4.98 10.48
N GLU A 544 7.71 5.47 9.33
CA GLU A 544 6.98 6.74 9.24
C GLU A 544 5.70 6.75 10.10
N CYS A 545 4.92 5.67 10.04
CA CYS A 545 3.74 5.55 10.88
C CYS A 545 4.08 5.68 12.38
N LEU A 546 5.13 4.99 12.82
CA LEU A 546 5.56 5.01 14.21
C LEU A 546 6.19 6.36 14.61
N VAL A 547 7.04 6.93 13.77
CA VAL A 547 7.74 8.19 14.03
C VAL A 547 6.80 9.38 13.96
N PHE A 548 6.10 9.56 12.85
CA PHE A 548 5.24 10.72 12.66
C PHE A 548 3.91 10.60 13.40
N GLY A 549 3.45 9.38 13.71
CA GLY A 549 2.37 9.18 14.68
C GLY A 549 2.73 9.72 16.06
N ARG A 550 3.90 9.35 16.61
CA ARG A 550 4.40 9.88 17.88
C ARG A 550 4.57 11.40 17.82
N HIS A 551 5.13 11.92 16.73
CA HIS A 551 5.36 13.34 16.56
C HIS A 551 4.05 14.12 16.58
N VAL A 552 3.08 13.75 15.75
CA VAL A 552 1.79 14.48 15.63
C VAL A 552 0.99 14.39 16.94
N GLY A 553 1.05 13.25 17.65
CA GLY A 553 0.40 13.11 18.95
C GLY A 553 0.90 14.13 19.98
N ARG A 554 2.23 14.35 20.05
CA ARG A 554 2.84 15.36 20.92
C ARG A 554 2.47 16.78 20.49
N ILE A 555 2.51 17.07 19.20
CA ILE A 555 2.14 18.39 18.66
C ILE A 555 0.68 18.70 18.97
N ALA A 556 -0.24 17.76 18.70
CA ALA A 556 -1.65 17.97 18.96
C ALA A 556 -1.98 18.18 20.45
N ALA A 557 -1.29 17.49 21.34
CA ALA A 557 -1.47 17.63 22.78
C ALA A 557 -0.95 18.98 23.32
N ALA A 558 0.00 19.61 22.64
CA ALA A 558 0.51 20.92 23.01
C ALA A 558 -0.41 22.09 22.62
N ILE A 559 -1.44 21.84 21.81
CA ILE A 559 -2.40 22.87 21.39
C ILE A 559 -3.29 23.25 22.60
N PRO A 560 -3.55 24.55 22.83
CA PRO A 560 -4.50 24.98 23.85
C PRO A 560 -5.89 24.37 23.63
N LYS A 561 -6.52 23.90 24.70
CA LYS A 561 -7.88 23.35 24.64
C LYS A 561 -8.87 24.47 24.36
N ARG A 562 -9.71 24.31 23.35
CA ARG A 562 -10.87 25.17 23.13
C ARG A 562 -11.81 25.05 24.33
N GLY A 563 -12.47 26.17 24.70
CA GLY A 563 -13.47 26.18 25.75
C GLY A 563 -14.58 25.16 25.48
N ARG A 564 -15.27 24.68 26.53
CA ARG A 564 -16.47 23.86 26.35
C ARG A 564 -17.54 24.74 25.65
N GLN A 565 -17.85 24.43 24.40
CA GLN A 565 -19.04 24.94 23.73
C GLN A 565 -20.28 24.18 24.18
#